data_4b8eb943b9686f7e91583aac64974846
#
_entry.id   4b8eb943b9686f7e91583aac64974846
#
_cell.length_a   1.000
_cell.length_b   1.000
_cell.length_c   1.000
_cell.angle_alpha   90.00
_cell.angle_beta   90.00
_cell.angle_gamma   90.00
#
_symmetry.space_group_name_H-M   'P 1'
#
loop_
_entity.id
_entity.type
_entity.pdbx_description
1 polymer ?
#
loop_
_entity_poly.entity_id
_entity_poly.type
_entity_poly.pdbx_seq_one_letter_code
_entity_poly.pdbx_strand_id
1 'polypeptide(L)'
;MSAYDNELIKVHVAWAAEALPGPDYYSVLRWIHETLRPERYLEVGIRQGDSLRLALPETSCIAIDPAPAVEAPLTPNTRILAMTSNEFFDTCNLADIWGVNTFSLAFVDGLHLFEQALLDFAHLERLATPGSIVMIHDCLPLDATTSDRTRNTHFYSGDVWKLAMCLNNRRPDLKIKTVRTGPTGLCLVGNFQLQSDRSLRMYDDYVAEYLRLEFADYKSRVKEMPETVENTPEAVALCLADLIHNSTGSGGANP
;
A
#
# COMPACT_ATOMS: atom_id res chain seq x y z
N MET A 1 -15.77 -20.03 -13.58
CA MET A 1 -14.51 -19.72 -14.26
C MET A 1 -14.37 -20.61 -15.47
N SER A 2 -14.15 -20.06 -16.68
CA SER A 2 -13.96 -20.87 -17.89
C SER A 2 -12.55 -21.50 -17.91
N ALA A 3 -12.35 -22.55 -18.75
CA ALA A 3 -11.02 -23.14 -18.93
C ALA A 3 -10.02 -22.11 -19.52
N TYR A 4 -10.51 -21.21 -20.35
CA TYR A 4 -9.72 -20.09 -20.91
C TYR A 4 -9.24 -19.12 -19.82
N ASP A 5 -10.09 -18.77 -18.86
CA ASP A 5 -9.73 -17.88 -17.76
C ASP A 5 -8.61 -18.49 -16.91
N ASN A 6 -8.66 -19.81 -16.66
CA ASN A 6 -7.65 -20.52 -15.88
C ASN A 6 -6.29 -20.55 -16.59
N GLU A 7 -6.25 -20.69 -17.91
CA GLU A 7 -4.98 -20.66 -18.65
C GLU A 7 -4.39 -19.23 -18.69
N LEU A 8 -5.23 -18.22 -18.88
CA LEU A 8 -4.78 -16.83 -18.89
C LEU A 8 -4.19 -16.39 -17.54
N ILE A 9 -4.79 -16.81 -16.42
CA ILE A 9 -4.23 -16.58 -15.07
C ILE A 9 -2.82 -17.18 -14.96
N LYS A 10 -2.63 -18.41 -15.40
CA LYS A 10 -1.31 -19.08 -15.34
C LYS A 10 -0.25 -18.33 -16.15
N VAL A 11 -0.63 -17.82 -17.31
CA VAL A 11 0.26 -17.01 -18.16
C VAL A 11 0.67 -15.71 -17.44
N HIS A 12 -0.28 -14.97 -16.89
CA HIS A 12 0.02 -13.73 -16.16
C HIS A 12 0.86 -13.99 -14.90
N VAL A 13 0.55 -15.04 -14.15
CA VAL A 13 1.34 -15.43 -12.98
C VAL A 13 2.78 -15.81 -13.37
N ALA A 14 2.97 -16.53 -14.48
CA ALA A 14 4.30 -16.86 -14.96
C ALA A 14 5.08 -15.61 -15.40
N TRP A 15 4.45 -14.69 -16.12
CA TRP A 15 5.07 -13.42 -16.52
C TRP A 15 5.41 -12.54 -15.32
N ALA A 16 4.53 -12.48 -14.33
CA ALA A 16 4.80 -11.74 -13.10
C ALA A 16 6.00 -12.33 -12.34
N ALA A 17 6.09 -13.66 -12.25
CA ALA A 17 7.22 -14.33 -11.60
C ALA A 17 8.55 -14.13 -12.36
N GLU A 18 8.52 -14.01 -13.68
CA GLU A 18 9.70 -13.68 -14.49
C GLU A 18 10.11 -12.21 -14.31
N ALA A 19 9.14 -11.29 -14.29
CA ALA A 19 9.40 -9.85 -14.15
C ALA A 19 9.85 -9.47 -12.72
N LEU A 20 9.31 -10.14 -11.71
CA LEU A 20 9.54 -9.89 -10.29
C LEU A 20 9.89 -11.21 -9.56
N PRO A 21 11.09 -11.76 -9.83
CA PRO A 21 11.50 -13.04 -9.26
C PRO A 21 11.74 -12.94 -7.74
N GLY A 22 11.70 -14.10 -7.09
CA GLY A 22 11.99 -14.24 -5.66
C GLY A 22 10.72 -14.37 -4.81
N PRO A 23 10.82 -14.06 -3.50
CA PRO A 23 9.69 -14.11 -2.59
C PRO A 23 8.54 -13.20 -3.01
N ASP A 24 7.31 -13.66 -2.76
CA ASP A 24 6.09 -12.91 -3.02
C ASP A 24 5.86 -11.80 -1.98
N TYR A 25 4.87 -10.95 -2.21
CA TYR A 25 4.56 -9.84 -1.31
C TYR A 25 4.07 -10.32 0.07
N TYR A 26 3.46 -11.49 0.20
CA TYR A 26 3.10 -12.04 1.51
C TYR A 26 4.34 -12.32 2.37
N SER A 27 5.42 -12.79 1.75
CA SER A 27 6.71 -12.97 2.43
C SER A 27 7.27 -11.63 2.89
N VAL A 28 7.19 -10.59 2.03
CA VAL A 28 7.63 -9.24 2.36
C VAL A 28 6.77 -8.63 3.48
N LEU A 29 5.43 -8.76 3.43
CA LEU A 29 4.53 -8.32 4.50
C LEU A 29 4.89 -8.97 5.84
N ARG A 30 5.16 -10.27 5.85
CA ARG A 30 5.59 -10.99 7.05
C ARG A 30 6.85 -10.38 7.65
N TRP A 31 7.89 -10.14 6.84
CA TRP A 31 9.13 -9.51 7.30
C TRP A 31 8.90 -8.10 7.85
N ILE A 32 8.00 -7.34 7.22
CA ILE A 32 7.64 -6.01 7.70
C ILE A 32 6.98 -6.10 9.08
N HIS A 33 6.01 -7.00 9.27
CA HIS A 33 5.37 -7.22 10.58
C HIS A 33 6.37 -7.68 11.65
N GLU A 34 7.26 -8.63 11.31
CA GLU A 34 8.28 -9.14 12.22
C GLU A 34 9.32 -8.07 12.60
N THR A 35 9.70 -7.21 11.65
CA THR A 35 10.70 -6.15 11.84
C THR A 35 10.13 -4.97 12.63
N LEU A 36 8.95 -4.48 12.26
CA LEU A 36 8.33 -3.31 12.88
C LEU A 36 7.60 -3.63 14.18
N ARG A 37 7.08 -4.85 14.33
CA ARG A 37 6.22 -5.27 15.46
C ARG A 37 5.15 -4.22 15.76
N PRO A 38 4.28 -3.88 14.78
CA PRO A 38 3.39 -2.74 14.90
C PRO A 38 2.39 -2.96 16.03
N GLU A 39 2.19 -1.95 16.88
CA GLU A 39 1.19 -1.97 17.93
C GLU A 39 -0.22 -1.94 17.33
N ARG A 40 -0.43 -1.13 16.29
CA ARG A 40 -1.71 -0.92 15.61
C ARG A 40 -1.54 -1.05 14.11
N TYR A 41 -2.33 -1.93 13.52
CA TYR A 41 -2.34 -2.21 12.09
C TYR A 41 -3.71 -1.94 11.48
N LEU A 42 -3.76 -1.17 10.40
CA LEU A 42 -4.98 -0.87 9.65
C LEU A 42 -4.84 -1.41 8.23
N GLU A 43 -5.82 -2.19 7.78
CA GLU A 43 -5.83 -2.77 6.43
C GLU A 43 -7.12 -2.39 5.68
N VAL A 44 -6.97 -1.84 4.48
CA VAL A 44 -8.05 -1.50 3.55
C VAL A 44 -8.04 -2.49 2.39
N GLY A 45 -9.12 -3.30 2.28
CA GLY A 45 -9.23 -4.40 1.33
C GLY A 45 -8.63 -5.69 1.88
N ILE A 46 -9.45 -6.56 2.43
CA ILE A 46 -8.95 -7.81 3.05
C ILE A 46 -9.42 -9.07 2.34
N ARG A 47 -10.52 -9.00 1.60
CA ARG A 47 -11.10 -10.14 0.90
C ARG A 47 -11.16 -11.39 1.78
N GLN A 48 -10.21 -12.34 1.65
CA GLN A 48 -10.12 -13.59 2.42
C GLN A 48 -9.24 -13.47 3.68
N GLY A 49 -8.58 -12.32 3.88
CA GLY A 49 -7.74 -12.02 5.05
C GLY A 49 -6.37 -12.69 5.02
N ASP A 50 -5.84 -13.02 3.83
CA ASP A 50 -4.55 -13.69 3.71
C ASP A 50 -3.38 -12.80 4.15
N SER A 51 -3.40 -11.52 3.81
CA SER A 51 -2.48 -10.49 4.29
C SER A 51 -2.66 -10.20 5.77
N LEU A 52 -3.92 -10.06 6.21
CA LEU A 52 -4.27 -9.76 7.60
C LEU A 52 -3.78 -10.83 8.60
N ARG A 53 -3.71 -12.10 8.17
CA ARG A 53 -3.18 -13.22 8.99
C ARG A 53 -1.69 -13.12 9.29
N LEU A 54 -0.96 -12.24 8.59
CA LEU A 54 0.46 -12.03 8.80
C LEU A 54 0.75 -11.09 9.97
N ALA A 55 -0.27 -10.39 10.46
CA ALA A 55 -0.17 -9.58 11.66
C ALA A 55 0.24 -10.44 12.87
N LEU A 56 1.09 -9.87 13.74
CA LEU A 56 1.54 -10.59 14.93
C LEU A 56 0.41 -10.73 15.97
N PRO A 57 0.44 -11.76 16.82
CA PRO A 57 -0.62 -12.00 17.81
C PRO A 57 -0.88 -10.84 18.75
N GLU A 58 0.14 -10.04 19.07
CA GLU A 58 0.05 -8.86 19.93
C GLU A 58 -0.45 -7.60 19.21
N THR A 59 -0.44 -7.58 17.88
CA THR A 59 -0.87 -6.43 17.07
C THR A 59 -2.39 -6.26 17.17
N SER A 60 -2.84 -5.04 17.44
CA SER A 60 -4.26 -4.69 17.35
C SER A 60 -4.60 -4.28 15.92
N CYS A 61 -5.51 -5.02 15.30
CA CYS A 61 -5.83 -4.87 13.88
C CYS A 61 -7.24 -4.29 13.67
N ILE A 62 -7.36 -3.32 12.77
CA ILE A 62 -8.62 -2.92 12.15
C ILE A 62 -8.52 -3.25 10.66
N ALA A 63 -9.52 -3.94 10.15
CA ALA A 63 -9.59 -4.37 8.76
C ALA A 63 -10.92 -3.93 8.14
N ILE A 64 -10.87 -3.32 6.96
CA ILE A 64 -11.98 -2.68 6.29
C ILE A 64 -12.17 -3.33 4.94
N ASP A 65 -13.36 -3.87 4.69
CA ASP A 65 -13.75 -4.44 3.39
C ASP A 65 -15.28 -4.44 3.27
N PRO A 66 -15.87 -4.00 2.16
CA PRO A 66 -17.32 -3.99 2.02
C PRO A 66 -17.94 -5.39 1.97
N ALA A 67 -17.15 -6.42 1.61
CA ALA A 67 -17.62 -7.81 1.48
C ALA A 67 -16.55 -8.81 1.97
N PRO A 68 -16.16 -8.77 3.26
CA PRO A 68 -15.11 -9.64 3.78
C PRO A 68 -15.55 -11.11 3.74
N ALA A 69 -14.68 -11.98 3.22
CA ALA A 69 -14.93 -13.41 3.08
C ALA A 69 -13.90 -14.25 3.87
N VAL A 70 -13.63 -13.86 5.10
CA VAL A 70 -12.62 -14.48 5.96
C VAL A 70 -13.13 -15.80 6.54
N GLU A 71 -12.55 -16.92 6.12
CA GLU A 71 -12.96 -18.26 6.57
C GLU A 71 -12.08 -18.84 7.67
N ALA A 72 -10.83 -18.38 7.79
CA ALA A 72 -9.87 -18.91 8.76
C ALA A 72 -9.69 -17.97 9.96
N PRO A 73 -9.29 -18.49 11.14
CA PRO A 73 -9.09 -17.66 12.32
C PRO A 73 -8.00 -16.61 12.10
N LEU A 74 -8.28 -15.41 12.59
CA LEU A 74 -7.36 -14.27 12.67
C LEU A 74 -6.78 -14.14 14.08
N THR A 75 -5.87 -13.18 14.27
CA THR A 75 -5.39 -12.86 15.61
C THR A 75 -6.53 -12.38 16.52
N PRO A 76 -6.49 -12.65 17.83
CA PRO A 76 -7.58 -12.32 18.75
C PRO A 76 -7.92 -10.83 18.81
N ASN A 77 -6.95 -9.96 18.49
CA ASN A 77 -7.09 -8.50 18.55
C ASN A 77 -7.51 -7.89 17.20
N THR A 78 -8.17 -8.67 16.34
CA THR A 78 -8.62 -8.21 15.03
C THR A 78 -10.09 -7.82 15.05
N ARG A 79 -10.38 -6.62 14.54
CA ARG A 79 -11.74 -6.14 14.28
C ARG A 79 -11.94 -5.94 12.79
N ILE A 80 -12.90 -6.66 12.21
CA ILE A 80 -13.32 -6.51 10.81
C ILE A 80 -14.54 -5.61 10.75
N LEU A 81 -14.51 -4.62 9.86
CA LEU A 81 -15.60 -3.70 9.59
C LEU A 81 -16.08 -3.92 8.15
N ALA A 82 -17.31 -4.47 8.01
CA ALA A 82 -17.92 -4.74 6.72
C ALA A 82 -18.54 -3.46 6.15
N MET A 83 -17.68 -2.57 5.64
CA MET A 83 -18.04 -1.28 5.04
C MET A 83 -16.97 -0.84 4.05
N THR A 84 -17.28 0.16 3.23
CA THR A 84 -16.29 0.78 2.35
C THR A 84 -15.30 1.62 3.17
N SER A 85 -14.10 1.86 2.61
CA SER A 85 -13.12 2.76 3.24
C SER A 85 -13.67 4.19 3.37
N ASN A 86 -14.45 4.68 2.40
CA ASN A 86 -15.09 5.98 2.49
C ASN A 86 -16.04 6.06 3.70
N GLU A 87 -16.94 5.09 3.85
CA GLU A 87 -17.82 5.03 5.02
C GLU A 87 -17.04 4.97 6.34
N PHE A 88 -15.95 4.20 6.36
CA PHE A 88 -15.09 4.10 7.53
C PHE A 88 -14.48 5.46 7.91
N PHE A 89 -13.82 6.12 6.97
CA PHE A 89 -13.15 7.39 7.24
C PHE A 89 -14.12 8.54 7.53
N ASP A 90 -15.36 8.45 7.04
CA ASP A 90 -16.41 9.44 7.29
C ASP A 90 -17.11 9.23 8.65
N THR A 91 -17.22 7.99 9.13
CA THR A 91 -18.10 7.67 10.28
C THR A 91 -17.39 7.08 11.48
N CYS A 92 -16.19 6.52 11.30
CA CYS A 92 -15.44 5.87 12.37
C CYS A 92 -14.27 6.73 12.86
N ASN A 93 -14.02 6.67 14.17
CA ASN A 93 -12.83 7.27 14.76
C ASN A 93 -11.98 6.15 15.39
N LEU A 94 -10.71 6.08 15.01
CA LEU A 94 -9.79 5.09 15.59
C LEU A 94 -9.68 5.20 17.11
N ALA A 95 -9.84 6.40 17.65
CA ALA A 95 -9.79 6.61 19.10
C ALA A 95 -10.91 5.86 19.85
N ASP A 96 -12.06 5.61 19.23
CA ASP A 96 -13.16 4.85 19.84
C ASP A 96 -12.84 3.35 19.93
N ILE A 97 -11.88 2.88 19.10
CA ILE A 97 -11.48 1.48 19.04
C ILE A 97 -10.15 1.26 19.75
N TRP A 98 -9.17 2.12 19.52
CA TRP A 98 -7.79 2.00 20.02
C TRP A 98 -7.44 2.95 21.15
N GLY A 99 -8.34 3.88 21.53
CA GLY A 99 -8.06 4.95 22.49
C GLY A 99 -7.16 6.08 21.95
N VAL A 100 -6.67 5.93 20.71
CA VAL A 100 -5.81 6.90 20.00
C VAL A 100 -6.19 6.94 18.54
N ASN A 101 -6.01 8.10 17.92
CA ASN A 101 -6.38 8.31 16.51
C ASN A 101 -5.16 8.19 15.56
N THR A 102 -4.30 7.19 15.80
CA THR A 102 -3.10 6.94 15.00
C THR A 102 -2.87 5.45 14.82
N PHE A 103 -2.09 5.09 13.79
CA PHE A 103 -1.64 3.72 13.53
C PHE A 103 -0.11 3.65 13.45
N SER A 104 0.46 2.45 13.54
CA SER A 104 1.88 2.16 13.33
C SER A 104 2.16 1.71 11.90
N LEU A 105 1.30 0.83 11.38
CA LEU A 105 1.40 0.24 10.05
C LEU A 105 0.04 0.26 9.38
N ALA A 106 -0.04 0.59 8.10
CA ALA A 106 -1.25 0.45 7.31
C ALA A 106 -0.98 -0.22 5.96
N PHE A 107 -1.98 -0.91 5.40
CA PHE A 107 -1.92 -1.55 4.09
C PHE A 107 -3.13 -1.19 3.26
N VAL A 108 -2.90 -0.78 2.00
CA VAL A 108 -3.92 -0.43 1.01
C VAL A 108 -3.86 -1.44 -0.12
N ASP A 109 -4.89 -2.28 -0.21
CA ASP A 109 -5.09 -3.31 -1.24
C ASP A 109 -6.60 -3.48 -1.54
N GLY A 110 -7.31 -2.34 -1.66
CA GLY A 110 -8.77 -2.29 -1.78
C GLY A 110 -9.28 -2.29 -3.22
N LEU A 111 -9.93 -1.20 -3.61
CA LEU A 111 -10.43 -1.00 -4.97
C LEU A 111 -9.28 -0.54 -5.87
N HIS A 112 -8.76 -1.37 -6.73
CA HIS A 112 -7.56 -1.14 -7.55
C HIS A 112 -7.73 0.00 -8.59
N LEU A 113 -8.28 1.13 -8.16
CA LEU A 113 -8.42 2.37 -8.92
C LEU A 113 -7.58 3.47 -8.27
N PHE A 114 -6.83 4.19 -9.08
CA PHE A 114 -5.90 5.23 -8.64
C PHE A 114 -6.53 6.24 -7.69
N GLU A 115 -7.67 6.82 -8.06
CA GLU A 115 -8.34 7.86 -7.26
C GLU A 115 -8.83 7.33 -5.92
N GLN A 116 -9.29 6.07 -5.84
CA GLN A 116 -9.68 5.48 -4.56
C GLN A 116 -8.46 5.17 -3.70
N ALA A 117 -7.41 4.56 -4.26
CA ALA A 117 -6.19 4.29 -3.53
C ALA A 117 -5.51 5.59 -3.04
N LEU A 118 -5.59 6.67 -3.83
CA LEU A 118 -5.14 8.02 -3.42
C LEU A 118 -5.99 8.56 -2.26
N LEU A 119 -7.31 8.40 -2.29
CA LEU A 119 -8.19 8.87 -1.23
C LEU A 119 -7.95 8.10 0.07
N ASP A 120 -7.82 6.77 -0.01
CA ASP A 120 -7.47 5.91 1.13
C ASP A 120 -6.12 6.32 1.74
N PHE A 121 -5.10 6.52 0.89
CA PHE A 121 -3.80 7.03 1.33
C PHE A 121 -3.90 8.41 2.01
N ALA A 122 -4.68 9.33 1.44
CA ALA A 122 -4.83 10.68 1.95
C ALA A 122 -5.53 10.71 3.32
N HIS A 123 -6.49 9.83 3.56
CA HIS A 123 -7.08 9.64 4.90
C HIS A 123 -6.09 9.03 5.89
N LEU A 124 -5.31 8.03 5.44
CA LEU A 124 -4.25 7.43 6.28
C LEU A 124 -3.17 8.45 6.64
N GLU A 125 -2.77 9.34 5.72
CA GLU A 125 -1.80 10.40 6.00
C GLU A 125 -2.22 11.26 7.21
N ARG A 126 -3.50 11.59 7.36
CA ARG A 126 -4.01 12.37 8.52
C ARG A 126 -3.88 11.63 9.84
N LEU A 127 -3.88 10.31 9.81
CA LEU A 127 -3.81 9.42 10.97
C LEU A 127 -2.38 8.92 11.25
N ALA A 128 -1.44 9.22 10.36
CA ALA A 128 -0.06 8.80 10.47
C ALA A 128 0.73 9.63 11.49
N THR A 129 1.75 9.00 12.05
CA THR A 129 2.79 9.64 12.87
C THR A 129 4.13 9.56 12.14
N PRO A 130 5.16 10.28 12.58
CA PRO A 130 6.49 10.19 11.96
C PRO A 130 7.08 8.77 11.88
N GLY A 131 6.66 7.88 12.79
CA GLY A 131 7.08 6.47 12.79
C GLY A 131 6.13 5.53 12.04
N SER A 132 5.04 6.02 11.46
CA SER A 132 4.09 5.20 10.71
C SER A 132 4.63 4.82 9.33
N ILE A 133 4.26 3.63 8.85
CA ILE A 133 4.49 3.17 7.48
C ILE A 133 3.14 2.87 6.83
N VAL A 134 2.96 3.32 5.59
CA VAL A 134 1.86 2.91 4.71
C VAL A 134 2.40 2.05 3.60
N MET A 135 1.85 0.86 3.42
CA MET A 135 2.13 -0.07 2.34
C MET A 135 1.01 0.02 1.30
N ILE A 136 1.37 0.02 0.01
CA ILE A 136 0.42 0.09 -1.10
C ILE A 136 0.76 -1.03 -2.08
N HIS A 137 -0.19 -1.91 -2.36
CA HIS A 137 -0.03 -2.99 -3.33
C HIS A 137 -0.20 -2.49 -4.78
N ASP A 138 0.12 -3.34 -5.78
CA ASP A 138 -0.13 -3.10 -7.21
C ASP A 138 0.61 -1.92 -7.84
N CYS A 139 1.81 -1.61 -7.34
CA CYS A 139 2.59 -0.46 -7.79
C CYS A 139 3.50 -0.72 -9.00
N LEU A 140 3.70 -1.98 -9.40
CA LEU A 140 4.49 -2.38 -10.57
C LEU A 140 3.60 -3.17 -11.54
N PRO A 141 2.95 -2.49 -12.49
CA PRO A 141 1.99 -3.13 -13.39
C PRO A 141 2.69 -4.07 -14.39
N LEU A 142 2.05 -5.21 -14.68
CA LEU A 142 2.60 -6.22 -15.60
C LEU A 142 2.45 -5.80 -17.07
N ASP A 143 1.23 -5.47 -17.47
CA ASP A 143 0.88 -5.06 -18.83
C ASP A 143 -0.36 -4.15 -18.87
N ALA A 144 -0.73 -3.69 -20.06
CA ALA A 144 -1.88 -2.79 -20.25
C ALA A 144 -3.22 -3.43 -19.89
N THR A 145 -3.36 -4.75 -20.05
CA THR A 145 -4.63 -5.45 -19.81
C THR A 145 -4.88 -5.66 -18.32
N THR A 146 -3.85 -6.07 -17.59
CA THR A 146 -3.91 -6.33 -16.15
C THR A 146 -3.93 -5.05 -15.32
N SER A 147 -3.45 -3.94 -15.89
CA SER A 147 -3.41 -2.61 -15.28
C SER A 147 -4.50 -1.64 -15.81
N ASP A 148 -5.47 -2.15 -16.58
CA ASP A 148 -6.61 -1.37 -17.04
C ASP A 148 -7.50 -0.98 -15.84
N ARG A 149 -8.24 0.11 -15.98
CA ARG A 149 -9.25 0.54 -15.01
C ARG A 149 -10.47 -0.39 -14.97
N THR A 150 -10.74 -1.06 -16.08
CA THR A 150 -11.77 -2.10 -16.17
C THR A 150 -11.15 -3.46 -15.89
N ARG A 151 -11.68 -4.18 -14.91
CA ARG A 151 -11.21 -5.53 -14.58
C ARG A 151 -11.62 -6.53 -15.65
N ASN A 152 -10.76 -6.77 -16.62
CA ASN A 152 -10.97 -7.68 -17.75
C ASN A 152 -10.32 -9.07 -17.53
N THR A 153 -9.51 -9.21 -16.48
CA THR A 153 -8.77 -10.44 -16.17
C THR A 153 -8.83 -10.75 -14.68
N HIS A 154 -8.59 -12.00 -14.31
CA HIS A 154 -8.51 -12.42 -12.91
C HIS A 154 -7.21 -11.95 -12.24
N PHE A 155 -6.09 -11.97 -12.97
CA PHE A 155 -4.86 -11.30 -12.55
C PHE A 155 -5.04 -9.81 -12.86
N TYR A 156 -5.16 -8.99 -11.83
CA TYR A 156 -5.58 -7.61 -11.99
C TYR A 156 -4.94 -6.72 -10.94
N SER A 157 -4.17 -5.74 -11.36
CA SER A 157 -3.57 -4.71 -10.52
C SER A 157 -4.27 -3.36 -10.61
N GLY A 158 -5.11 -3.16 -11.64
CA GLY A 158 -5.68 -1.85 -11.91
C GLY A 158 -4.62 -0.78 -12.14
N ASP A 159 -4.98 0.48 -11.93
CA ASP A 159 -4.09 1.61 -12.18
C ASP A 159 -3.46 2.22 -10.91
N VAL A 160 -3.29 1.43 -9.85
CA VAL A 160 -2.68 1.85 -8.56
C VAL A 160 -1.23 2.34 -8.72
N TRP A 161 -0.49 1.85 -9.72
CA TRP A 161 0.85 2.34 -10.04
C TRP A 161 0.94 3.87 -10.19
N LYS A 162 -0.16 4.51 -10.62
CA LYS A 162 -0.25 5.98 -10.72
C LYS A 162 -0.10 6.65 -9.36
N LEU A 163 -0.55 6.01 -8.28
CA LEU A 163 -0.39 6.53 -6.93
C LEU A 163 1.08 6.58 -6.53
N ALA A 164 1.82 5.49 -6.76
CA ALA A 164 3.26 5.46 -6.47
C ALA A 164 4.02 6.55 -7.25
N MET A 165 3.72 6.72 -8.56
CA MET A 165 4.28 7.78 -9.40
C MET A 165 3.88 9.18 -8.91
N CYS A 166 2.60 9.40 -8.61
CA CYS A 166 2.08 10.67 -8.11
C CYS A 166 2.79 11.08 -6.82
N LEU A 167 2.83 10.20 -5.84
CA LEU A 167 3.47 10.49 -4.55
C LEU A 167 4.96 10.80 -4.74
N ASN A 168 5.67 10.02 -5.54
CA ASN A 168 7.10 10.22 -5.79
C ASN A 168 7.39 11.59 -6.42
N ASN A 169 6.54 12.05 -7.33
CA ASN A 169 6.72 13.33 -8.03
C ASN A 169 6.22 14.53 -7.22
N ARG A 170 5.15 14.37 -6.46
CA ARG A 170 4.40 15.49 -5.86
C ARG A 170 4.62 15.62 -4.35
N ARG A 171 5.22 14.62 -3.70
CA ARG A 171 5.41 14.56 -2.25
C ARG A 171 6.88 14.37 -1.86
N PRO A 172 7.76 15.37 -2.16
CA PRO A 172 9.19 15.29 -1.82
C PRO A 172 9.45 15.31 -0.30
N ASP A 173 8.43 15.60 0.49
CA ASP A 173 8.44 15.54 1.95
C ASP A 173 8.32 14.11 2.50
N LEU A 174 7.78 13.17 1.70
CA LEU A 174 7.70 11.76 2.03
C LEU A 174 8.92 10.99 1.54
N LYS A 175 9.25 9.91 2.19
CA LYS A 175 10.18 8.90 1.70
C LYS A 175 9.38 7.76 1.10
N ILE A 176 9.67 7.41 -0.14
CA ILE A 176 8.89 6.43 -0.91
C ILE A 176 9.85 5.45 -1.57
N LYS A 177 9.62 4.16 -1.39
CA LYS A 177 10.38 3.07 -2.00
C LYS A 177 9.43 2.00 -2.50
N THR A 178 9.83 1.25 -3.52
CA THR A 178 9.03 0.13 -4.03
C THR A 178 9.83 -1.17 -3.93
N VAL A 179 9.36 -2.13 -3.15
CA VAL A 179 9.95 -3.47 -3.09
C VAL A 179 9.58 -4.23 -4.36
N ARG A 180 10.61 -4.76 -5.05
CA ARG A 180 10.45 -5.56 -6.27
C ARG A 180 9.99 -6.98 -5.94
N THR A 181 8.74 -7.13 -5.57
CA THR A 181 8.16 -8.41 -5.17
C THR A 181 6.98 -8.81 -6.06
N GLY A 182 6.85 -10.09 -6.33
CA GLY A 182 5.68 -10.59 -7.07
C GLY A 182 4.38 -10.47 -6.25
N PRO A 183 3.23 -10.35 -6.93
CA PRO A 183 3.09 -10.32 -8.39
C PRO A 183 3.21 -8.93 -9.01
N THR A 184 3.03 -7.82 -8.26
CA THR A 184 2.80 -6.46 -8.79
C THR A 184 3.48 -5.37 -7.98
N GLY A 185 4.50 -5.74 -7.15
CA GLY A 185 5.25 -4.81 -6.33
C GLY A 185 4.52 -4.30 -5.10
N LEU A 186 5.29 -3.82 -4.13
CA LEU A 186 4.79 -3.25 -2.88
C LEU A 186 5.48 -1.91 -2.61
N CYS A 187 4.73 -0.81 -2.68
CA CYS A 187 5.24 0.51 -2.36
C CYS A 187 5.17 0.75 -0.85
N LEU A 188 6.24 1.30 -0.29
CA LEU A 188 6.39 1.65 1.12
C LEU A 188 6.53 3.17 1.23
N VAL A 189 5.72 3.79 2.07
CA VAL A 189 5.72 5.24 2.31
C VAL A 189 5.93 5.51 3.79
N GLY A 190 6.87 6.39 4.09
CA GLY A 190 7.18 6.83 5.45
C GLY A 190 7.57 8.30 5.52
N ASN A 191 8.15 8.72 6.65
CA ASN A 191 8.52 10.11 6.95
C ASN A 191 7.31 11.05 7.02
N PHE A 192 6.20 10.59 7.57
CA PHE A 192 4.99 11.39 7.71
C PHE A 192 5.19 12.55 8.70
N GLN A 193 4.48 13.63 8.44
CA GLN A 193 4.29 14.70 9.42
C GLN A 193 2.99 14.45 10.18
N LEU A 194 3.00 14.73 11.48
CA LEU A 194 1.83 14.53 12.32
C LEU A 194 0.63 15.35 11.78
N GLN A 195 -0.52 14.69 11.62
CA GLN A 195 -1.79 15.29 11.19
C GLN A 195 -1.71 16.03 9.84
N SER A 196 -0.85 15.59 8.93
CA SER A 196 -0.80 16.14 7.58
C SER A 196 -2.08 15.80 6.81
N ASP A 197 -2.70 16.80 6.20
CA ASP A 197 -3.84 16.66 5.29
C ASP A 197 -3.48 17.05 3.85
N ARG A 198 -2.19 17.08 3.53
CA ARG A 198 -1.69 17.62 2.26
C ARG A 198 -2.23 16.86 1.06
N SER A 199 -2.28 15.53 1.11
CA SER A 199 -2.81 14.73 0.01
C SER A 199 -4.32 14.96 -0.18
N LEU A 200 -5.09 15.16 0.89
CA LEU A 200 -6.52 15.51 0.78
C LEU A 200 -6.72 16.88 0.13
N ARG A 201 -5.95 17.88 0.54
CA ARG A 201 -6.04 19.22 -0.06
C ARG A 201 -5.66 19.26 -1.53
N MET A 202 -4.78 18.38 -1.96
CA MET A 202 -4.29 18.30 -3.34
C MET A 202 -4.97 17.20 -4.16
N TYR A 203 -5.99 16.55 -3.61
CA TYR A 203 -6.61 15.37 -4.19
C TYR A 203 -7.10 15.63 -5.63
N ASP A 204 -7.90 16.68 -5.84
CA ASP A 204 -8.46 17.01 -7.16
C ASP A 204 -7.36 17.32 -8.19
N ASP A 205 -6.29 18.02 -7.79
CA ASP A 205 -5.16 18.33 -8.67
C ASP A 205 -4.41 17.05 -9.06
N TYR A 206 -4.19 16.13 -8.11
CA TYR A 206 -3.53 14.85 -8.37
C TYR A 206 -4.39 13.97 -9.28
N VAL A 207 -5.70 13.91 -9.03
CA VAL A 207 -6.63 13.16 -9.90
C VAL A 207 -6.63 13.76 -11.31
N ALA A 208 -6.73 15.08 -11.46
CA ALA A 208 -6.73 15.72 -12.77
C ALA A 208 -5.46 15.46 -13.58
N GLU A 209 -4.30 15.34 -12.91
CA GLU A 209 -3.01 15.12 -13.55
C GLU A 209 -2.78 13.65 -13.91
N TYR A 210 -3.03 12.71 -12.97
CA TYR A 210 -2.59 11.32 -13.08
C TYR A 210 -3.67 10.37 -13.61
N LEU A 211 -4.96 10.68 -13.44
CA LEU A 211 -6.05 9.80 -13.86
C LEU A 211 -5.99 9.45 -15.36
N ARG A 212 -5.59 10.41 -16.19
CA ARG A 212 -5.51 10.29 -17.66
C ARG A 212 -4.33 9.45 -18.17
N LEU A 213 -3.36 9.12 -17.31
CA LEU A 213 -2.20 8.34 -17.71
C LEU A 213 -2.62 6.92 -18.09
N GLU A 214 -1.94 6.36 -19.09
CA GLU A 214 -2.14 5.00 -19.56
C GLU A 214 -0.86 4.16 -19.32
N PHE A 215 -0.92 2.85 -19.51
CA PHE A 215 0.24 1.97 -19.36
C PHE A 215 1.44 2.36 -20.24
N ALA A 216 1.20 2.97 -21.41
CA ALA A 216 2.25 3.51 -22.26
C ALA A 216 3.02 4.65 -21.57
N ASP A 217 2.32 5.47 -20.77
CA ASP A 217 2.95 6.52 -19.97
C ASP A 217 3.81 5.93 -18.85
N TYR A 218 3.36 4.86 -18.18
CA TYR A 218 4.18 4.15 -17.20
C TYR A 218 5.51 3.72 -17.81
N LYS A 219 5.50 3.08 -18.99
CA LYS A 219 6.73 2.64 -19.68
C LYS A 219 7.66 3.79 -20.03
N SER A 220 7.12 4.90 -20.53
CA SER A 220 7.92 6.06 -20.94
C SER A 220 8.43 6.87 -19.75
N ARG A 221 7.75 6.83 -18.61
CA ARG A 221 8.02 7.61 -17.40
C ARG A 221 8.51 6.76 -16.23
N VAL A 222 9.04 5.56 -16.49
CA VAL A 222 9.50 4.63 -15.43
C VAL A 222 10.49 5.28 -14.44
N LYS A 223 11.27 6.28 -14.88
CA LYS A 223 12.19 7.04 -14.02
C LYS A 223 11.49 7.93 -12.97
N GLU A 224 10.20 8.13 -13.13
CA GLU A 224 9.36 8.88 -12.18
C GLU A 224 8.75 7.96 -11.11
N MET A 225 8.92 6.65 -11.24
CA MET A 225 8.56 5.70 -10.20
C MET A 225 9.53 5.78 -9.02
N PRO A 226 9.08 5.44 -7.81
CA PRO A 226 9.95 5.37 -6.65
C PRO A 226 11.14 4.44 -6.89
N GLU A 227 12.26 4.74 -6.24
CA GLU A 227 13.42 3.85 -6.23
C GLU A 227 13.03 2.46 -5.72
N THR A 228 13.59 1.43 -6.37
CA THR A 228 13.26 0.04 -6.06
C THR A 228 14.22 -0.55 -5.03
N VAL A 229 13.67 -1.43 -4.21
CA VAL A 229 14.37 -2.20 -3.17
C VAL A 229 14.24 -3.69 -3.51
N GLU A 230 15.32 -4.44 -3.31
CA GLU A 230 15.30 -5.89 -3.49
C GLU A 230 14.39 -6.56 -2.43
N ASN A 231 13.70 -7.64 -2.82
CA ASN A 231 12.80 -8.39 -1.95
C ASN A 231 13.55 -9.42 -1.09
N THR A 232 14.51 -8.93 -0.29
CA THR A 232 15.20 -9.71 0.74
C THR A 232 14.92 -9.15 2.14
N PRO A 233 14.95 -9.99 3.19
CA PRO A 233 14.71 -9.52 4.56
C PRO A 233 15.62 -8.35 4.96
N GLU A 234 16.90 -8.42 4.58
CA GLU A 234 17.90 -7.42 4.92
C GLU A 234 17.64 -6.08 4.21
N ALA A 235 17.34 -6.13 2.90
CA ALA A 235 17.06 -4.92 2.12
C ALA A 235 15.76 -4.24 2.59
N VAL A 236 14.74 -5.03 2.90
CA VAL A 236 13.47 -4.54 3.45
C VAL A 236 13.68 -3.91 4.83
N ALA A 237 14.44 -4.55 5.72
CA ALA A 237 14.72 -4.00 7.06
C ALA A 237 15.49 -2.66 6.99
N LEU A 238 16.49 -2.56 6.11
CA LEU A 238 17.24 -1.31 5.88
C LEU A 238 16.32 -0.21 5.31
N CYS A 239 15.44 -0.57 4.37
CA CYS A 239 14.47 0.34 3.81
C CYS A 239 13.52 0.89 4.88
N LEU A 240 12.96 0.03 5.73
CA LEU A 240 12.07 0.43 6.82
C LEU A 240 12.79 1.37 7.81
N ALA A 241 14.04 1.08 8.16
CA ALA A 241 14.83 1.94 9.02
C ALA A 241 15.02 3.35 8.41
N ASP A 242 15.30 3.45 7.10
CA ASP A 242 15.40 4.74 6.41
C ASP A 242 14.06 5.48 6.40
N LEU A 243 12.95 4.80 6.14
CA LEU A 243 11.61 5.42 6.06
C LEU A 243 11.15 6.01 7.40
N ILE A 244 11.56 5.43 8.53
CA ILE A 244 11.17 5.87 9.88
C ILE A 244 12.11 6.97 10.42
N HIS A 245 13.41 6.94 10.05
CA HIS A 245 14.36 7.92 10.55
C HIS A 245 14.09 9.30 9.94
N ASN A 246 13.55 10.20 10.77
CA ASN A 246 13.58 11.62 10.45
C ASN A 246 15.04 12.05 10.29
N SER A 247 15.39 12.57 9.11
CA SER A 247 16.60 13.37 8.98
C SER A 247 16.39 14.61 9.87
N THR A 248 16.70 14.50 11.15
CA THR A 248 16.82 15.68 12.02
C THR A 248 17.85 16.55 11.33
N GLY A 249 17.36 17.67 10.79
CA GLY A 249 18.19 18.64 10.10
C GLY A 249 19.45 18.90 10.93
N SER A 250 20.58 18.73 10.30
CA SER A 250 21.83 19.31 10.75
C SER A 250 21.66 20.82 10.76
N GLY A 251 21.00 21.32 11.80
CA GLY A 251 21.04 22.71 12.20
C GLY A 251 22.49 22.99 12.59
N GLY A 252 23.27 23.42 11.63
CA GLY A 252 24.60 23.92 11.88
C GLY A 252 24.51 25.07 12.88
N ALA A 253 24.89 24.77 14.10
CA ALA A 253 25.35 25.82 15.00
C ALA A 253 26.65 26.34 14.39
N ASN A 254 26.59 27.50 13.79
CA ASN A 254 27.77 28.28 13.51
C ASN A 254 28.11 29.08 14.78
N PRO A 255 29.38 29.10 15.20
CA PRO A 255 29.86 29.80 16.39
C PRO A 255 29.78 31.32 16.25
#